data_ed85025a2e860f9be6c7cd409be17727
#
_entry.id   ed85025a2e860f9be6c7cd409be17727
#
_cell.length_a   1.000
_cell.length_b   1.000
_cell.length_c   1.000
_cell.angle_alpha   90.00
_cell.angle_beta   90.00
_cell.angle_gamma   90.00
#
_symmetry.space_group_name_H-M   'P 1'
#
loop_
_entity.id
_entity.type
_entity.pdbx_description
1 polymer ?
#
loop_
_entity_poly.entity_id
_entity_poly.type
_entity_poly.pdbx_seq_one_letter_code
_entity_poly.pdbx_strand_id
1 'polypeptide(L)'
;MKTLIAYDTRYGTTATIARWLCEAVAGECDIANVADVASLDYDLVVIGSPIYTDAPLSSVTQFLHDHGEALNQKNVALFFVYDELLTEKSETYAEELREYAPPDVLAVGIFGGYFDISVLNEHDRHTMEDFFERLGKRYEVLDHRNKDDVVRFGKLLREKLSEARRSTI
;
A
#
# COMPACT_ATOMS: atom_id res chain seq x y z
N MET A 1 -16.29 2.11 14.15
CA MET A 1 -14.97 1.65 13.74
C MET A 1 -14.17 2.87 13.36
N LYS A 2 -13.00 3.04 13.96
CA LYS A 2 -12.09 4.14 13.64
C LYS A 2 -10.85 3.55 12.93
N THR A 3 -10.58 4.00 11.72
CA THR A 3 -9.50 3.49 10.87
C THR A 3 -8.47 4.58 10.59
N LEU A 4 -7.19 4.23 10.67
CA LEU A 4 -6.09 5.03 10.14
C LEU A 4 -5.58 4.38 8.86
N ILE A 5 -5.43 5.15 7.81
CA ILE A 5 -4.65 4.76 6.63
C ILE A 5 -3.39 5.61 6.59
N ALA A 6 -2.27 5.01 7.01
CA ALA A 6 -0.96 5.62 6.98
C ALA A 6 -0.23 5.20 5.71
N TYR A 7 0.33 6.13 4.97
CA TYR A 7 0.99 5.82 3.70
C TYR A 7 2.13 6.78 3.41
N ASP A 8 2.95 6.41 2.44
CA ASP A 8 3.79 7.36 1.72
C ASP A 8 3.64 7.16 0.22
N THR A 9 4.03 8.16 -0.56
CA THR A 9 3.87 8.14 -2.02
C THR A 9 4.90 9.05 -2.68
N ARG A 10 5.39 8.66 -3.85
CA ARG A 10 6.31 9.49 -4.63
C ARG A 10 5.58 10.34 -5.66
N TYR A 11 4.59 9.74 -6.34
CA TYR A 11 3.86 10.36 -7.47
C TYR A 11 2.33 10.36 -7.28
N GLY A 12 1.83 10.12 -6.06
CA GLY A 12 0.43 10.31 -5.70
C GLY A 12 -0.48 9.10 -5.92
N THR A 13 -0.03 8.01 -6.54
CA THR A 13 -0.87 6.83 -6.78
C THR A 13 -1.31 6.16 -5.49
N THR A 14 -0.37 5.94 -4.56
CA THR A 14 -0.68 5.36 -3.24
C THR A 14 -1.67 6.22 -2.46
N ALA A 15 -1.55 7.55 -2.55
CA ALA A 15 -2.51 8.49 -1.95
C ALA A 15 -3.92 8.33 -2.55
N THR A 16 -4.02 8.07 -3.85
CA THR A 16 -5.30 7.82 -4.51
C THR A 16 -5.93 6.52 -4.00
N ILE A 17 -5.15 5.44 -3.93
CA ILE A 17 -5.61 4.15 -3.38
C ILE A 17 -6.03 4.32 -1.90
N ALA A 18 -5.26 5.05 -1.09
CA ALA A 18 -5.60 5.33 0.31
C ALA A 18 -6.96 6.03 0.45
N ARG A 19 -7.26 7.02 -0.40
CA ARG A 19 -8.58 7.68 -0.41
C ARG A 19 -9.71 6.72 -0.77
N TRP A 20 -9.55 5.91 -1.81
CA TRP A 20 -10.56 4.93 -2.20
C TRP A 20 -10.79 3.88 -1.12
N LEU A 21 -9.73 3.45 -0.44
CA LEU A 21 -9.83 2.51 0.67
C LEU A 21 -10.53 3.13 1.87
N CYS A 22 -10.27 4.39 2.19
CA CYS A 22 -10.94 5.14 3.23
C CYS A 22 -12.46 5.26 2.98
N GLU A 23 -12.85 5.48 1.73
CA GLU A 23 -14.26 5.45 1.33
C GLU A 23 -14.88 4.05 1.47
N ALA A 24 -14.10 2.99 1.30
CA ALA A 24 -14.57 1.60 1.31
C ALA A 24 -14.65 1.00 2.72
N VAL A 25 -13.82 1.43 3.66
CA VAL A 25 -13.92 1.01 5.07
C VAL A 25 -15.03 1.78 5.77
N ALA A 26 -15.94 1.09 6.46
CA ALA A 26 -17.05 1.76 7.12
C ALA A 26 -16.59 2.46 8.42
N GLY A 27 -17.23 3.59 8.76
CA GLY A 27 -16.99 4.34 10.00
C GLY A 27 -16.09 5.56 9.79
N GLU A 28 -15.43 6.00 10.85
CA GLU A 28 -14.46 7.09 10.79
C GLU A 28 -13.16 6.61 10.16
N CYS A 29 -12.61 7.41 9.26
CA CYS A 29 -11.37 7.10 8.59
C CYS A 29 -10.49 8.34 8.44
N ASP A 30 -9.30 8.26 9.02
CA ASP A 30 -8.25 9.27 8.87
C ASP A 30 -7.19 8.78 7.89
N ILE A 31 -6.66 9.68 7.10
CA ILE A 31 -5.57 9.42 6.15
C ILE A 31 -4.40 10.34 6.49
N ALA A 32 -3.21 9.77 6.63
CA ALA A 32 -2.00 10.53 6.94
C ALA A 32 -0.77 9.99 6.20
N ASN A 33 0.18 10.85 5.87
CA ASN A 33 1.52 10.40 5.56
C ASN A 33 2.15 9.75 6.79
N VAL A 34 2.96 8.70 6.64
CA VAL A 34 3.61 8.03 7.77
C VAL A 34 4.43 8.98 8.65
N ALA A 35 4.99 10.05 8.06
CA ALA A 35 5.73 11.07 8.78
C ALA A 35 4.86 11.96 9.70
N ASP A 36 3.56 12.02 9.44
CA ASP A 36 2.59 12.88 10.13
C ASP A 36 1.69 12.12 11.11
N VAL A 37 1.89 10.81 11.26
CA VAL A 37 1.09 9.99 12.18
C VAL A 37 1.40 10.35 13.62
N ALA A 38 0.44 10.99 14.30
CA ALA A 38 0.59 11.43 15.68
C ALA A 38 0.13 10.39 16.72
N SER A 39 -0.70 9.42 16.31
CA SER A 39 -1.28 8.41 17.20
C SER A 39 -1.65 7.15 16.43
N LEU A 40 -1.57 6.01 17.09
CA LEU A 40 -2.06 4.71 16.61
C LEU A 40 -3.34 4.27 17.37
N ASP A 41 -4.05 5.20 18.00
CA ASP A 41 -5.29 4.89 18.72
C ASP A 41 -6.49 4.75 17.77
N TYR A 42 -6.48 3.63 17.03
CA TYR A 42 -7.46 3.24 16.03
C TYR A 42 -7.84 1.76 16.21
N ASP A 43 -9.04 1.40 15.77
CA ASP A 43 -9.48 0.01 15.72
C ASP A 43 -8.75 -0.81 14.65
N LEU A 44 -8.38 -0.14 13.55
CA LEU A 44 -7.67 -0.69 12.40
C LEU A 44 -6.62 0.31 11.91
N VAL A 45 -5.40 -0.16 11.71
CA VAL A 45 -4.31 0.61 11.08
C VAL A 45 -3.97 -0.05 9.76
N VAL A 46 -4.14 0.66 8.67
CA VAL A 46 -3.76 0.19 7.33
C VAL A 46 -2.54 0.97 6.88
N ILE A 47 -1.48 0.28 6.47
CA ILE A 47 -0.22 0.91 6.07
C ILE A 47 0.03 0.65 4.60
N GLY A 48 0.30 1.69 3.83
CA GLY A 48 0.45 1.63 2.39
C GLY A 48 1.77 2.16 1.85
N SER A 49 2.33 1.47 0.85
CA SER A 49 3.55 1.89 0.16
C SER A 49 3.46 1.59 -1.33
N PRO A 50 4.01 2.45 -2.19
CA PRO A 50 4.38 2.01 -3.52
C PRO A 50 5.60 1.10 -3.44
N ILE A 51 5.81 0.28 -4.46
CA ILE A 51 7.01 -0.55 -4.61
C ILE A 51 7.91 0.06 -5.68
N TYR A 52 9.13 0.36 -5.30
CA TYR A 52 10.19 0.81 -6.21
C TYR A 52 11.42 -0.07 -6.03
N THR A 53 12.00 -0.52 -7.15
CA THR A 53 13.18 -1.40 -7.12
C THR A 53 13.02 -2.58 -6.15
N ASP A 54 11.88 -3.26 -6.26
CA ASP A 54 11.51 -4.44 -5.48
C ASP A 54 11.36 -4.22 -3.95
N ALA A 55 11.20 -2.98 -3.50
CA ALA A 55 11.04 -2.67 -2.07
C ALA A 55 9.99 -1.56 -1.82
N PRO A 56 9.33 -1.59 -0.65
CA PRO A 56 8.56 -0.46 -0.16
C PRO A 56 9.44 0.77 0.07
N LEU A 57 8.83 1.96 0.13
CA LEU A 57 9.57 3.17 0.49
C LEU A 57 10.20 3.03 1.89
N SER A 58 11.45 3.51 2.02
CA SER A 58 12.19 3.46 3.28
C SER A 58 11.49 4.18 4.43
N SER A 59 10.74 5.25 4.16
CA SER A 59 9.89 5.92 5.14
C SER A 59 8.83 5.00 5.74
N VAL A 60 8.23 4.12 4.91
CA VAL A 60 7.22 3.16 5.37
C VAL A 60 7.85 2.00 6.12
N THR A 61 8.96 1.45 5.65
CA THR A 61 9.69 0.38 6.38
C THR A 61 10.23 0.88 7.71
N GLN A 62 10.71 2.13 7.76
CA GLN A 62 11.14 2.76 9.01
C GLN A 62 9.97 2.96 9.97
N PHE A 63 8.82 3.43 9.49
CA PHE A 63 7.60 3.55 10.29
C PHE A 63 7.17 2.22 10.89
N LEU A 64 7.18 1.14 10.10
CA LEU A 64 6.87 -0.22 10.57
C LEU A 64 7.85 -0.68 11.65
N HIS A 65 9.14 -0.39 11.47
CA HIS A 65 10.18 -0.71 12.45
C HIS A 65 10.00 0.09 13.75
N ASP A 66 9.83 1.39 13.66
CA ASP A 66 9.79 2.29 14.85
C ASP A 66 8.52 2.10 15.68
N HIS A 67 7.43 1.68 15.03
CA HIS A 67 6.14 1.44 15.70
C HIS A 67 5.81 -0.04 15.88
N GLY A 68 6.74 -0.97 15.62
CA GLY A 68 6.49 -2.41 15.60
C GLY A 68 5.83 -2.94 16.87
N GLU A 69 6.29 -2.57 18.06
CA GLU A 69 5.70 -3.00 19.34
C GLU A 69 4.25 -2.51 19.49
N ALA A 70 3.98 -1.27 19.12
CA ALA A 70 2.63 -0.71 19.20
C ALA A 70 1.70 -1.34 18.14
N LEU A 71 2.20 -1.58 16.94
CA LEU A 71 1.45 -2.21 15.86
C LEU A 71 1.08 -3.67 16.17
N ASN A 72 1.94 -4.41 16.88
CA ASN A 72 1.66 -5.77 17.33
C ASN A 72 0.44 -5.87 18.30
N GLN A 73 0.02 -4.74 18.88
CA GLN A 73 -1.16 -4.66 19.74
C GLN A 73 -2.41 -4.16 18.99
N LYS A 74 -2.34 -3.99 17.71
CA LYS A 74 -3.40 -3.42 16.88
C LYS A 74 -3.82 -4.39 15.77
N ASN A 75 -5.02 -4.18 15.25
CA ASN A 75 -5.40 -4.81 14.00
C ASN A 75 -4.71 -4.06 12.86
N VAL A 76 -3.81 -4.71 12.18
CA VAL A 76 -3.00 -4.13 11.11
C VAL A 76 -3.32 -4.80 9.79
N ALA A 77 -3.37 -4.02 8.73
CA ALA A 77 -3.35 -4.49 7.35
C ALA A 77 -2.33 -3.69 6.54
N LEU A 78 -1.83 -4.27 5.47
CA LEU A 78 -0.93 -3.60 4.54
C LEU A 78 -1.55 -3.51 3.16
N PHE A 79 -1.14 -2.51 2.38
CA PHE A 79 -1.32 -2.54 0.94
C PHE A 79 -0.10 -2.02 0.19
N PHE A 80 0.14 -2.59 -0.97
CA PHE A 80 1.22 -2.18 -1.85
C PHE A 80 0.67 -1.82 -3.23
N VAL A 81 1.32 -0.83 -3.85
CA VAL A 81 0.97 -0.35 -5.18
C VAL A 81 2.15 -0.55 -6.10
N TYR A 82 1.99 -1.36 -7.13
CA TYR A 82 3.01 -1.57 -8.14
C TYR A 82 2.38 -1.87 -9.51
N ASP A 83 3.18 -1.76 -10.56
CA ASP A 83 2.76 -2.11 -11.91
C ASP A 83 3.34 -3.48 -12.31
N GLU A 84 2.47 -4.43 -12.64
CA GLU A 84 2.85 -5.80 -13.03
C GLU A 84 3.71 -5.86 -14.30
N LEU A 85 3.63 -4.85 -15.16
CA LEU A 85 4.49 -4.79 -16.37
C LEU A 85 5.97 -4.65 -16.03
N LEU A 86 6.27 -4.28 -14.79
CA LEU A 86 7.63 -4.09 -14.31
C LEU A 86 8.19 -5.31 -13.57
N THR A 87 7.35 -6.32 -13.30
CA THR A 87 7.78 -7.53 -12.57
C THR A 87 7.19 -8.79 -13.21
N GLU A 88 8.05 -9.72 -13.61
CA GLU A 88 7.63 -11.09 -14.03
C GLU A 88 7.26 -11.99 -12.83
N LYS A 89 7.17 -11.44 -11.61
CA LYS A 89 7.11 -12.17 -10.34
C LYS A 89 5.77 -12.06 -9.60
N SER A 90 4.64 -11.88 -10.28
CA SER A 90 3.39 -11.50 -9.63
C SER A 90 2.89 -12.44 -8.52
N GLU A 91 3.12 -13.76 -8.62
CA GLU A 91 2.61 -14.72 -7.62
C GLU A 91 3.49 -14.83 -6.36
N THR A 92 4.82 -14.73 -6.51
CA THR A 92 5.76 -14.80 -5.38
C THR A 92 5.96 -13.45 -4.69
N TYR A 93 5.70 -12.38 -5.41
CA TYR A 93 5.98 -11.01 -4.95
C TYR A 93 5.12 -10.59 -3.75
N ALA A 94 3.86 -10.99 -3.71
CA ALA A 94 2.98 -10.74 -2.57
C ALA A 94 3.48 -11.43 -1.29
N GLU A 95 4.12 -12.60 -1.41
CA GLU A 95 4.72 -13.30 -0.27
C GLU A 95 6.02 -12.66 0.17
N GLU A 96 6.87 -12.25 -0.76
CA GLU A 96 8.10 -11.49 -0.47
C GLU A 96 7.80 -10.19 0.29
N LEU A 97 6.72 -9.47 -0.09
CA LEU A 97 6.30 -8.26 0.60
C LEU A 97 5.77 -8.50 2.02
N ARG A 98 5.39 -9.73 2.38
CA ARG A 98 4.97 -10.08 3.74
C ARG A 98 6.12 -9.99 4.75
N GLU A 99 7.38 -10.06 4.33
CA GLU A 99 8.52 -9.89 5.23
C GLU A 99 8.54 -8.52 5.91
N TYR A 100 7.93 -7.51 5.28
CA TYR A 100 7.78 -6.18 5.86
C TYR A 100 6.58 -6.05 6.80
N ALA A 101 5.74 -7.08 6.87
CA ALA A 101 4.53 -7.06 7.66
C ALA A 101 4.79 -7.41 9.14
N PRO A 102 4.04 -6.82 10.09
CA PRO A 102 3.94 -7.39 11.43
C PRO A 102 3.46 -8.84 11.38
N PRO A 103 3.82 -9.68 12.39
CA PRO A 103 3.53 -11.12 12.36
C PRO A 103 2.06 -11.48 12.13
N ASP A 104 1.13 -10.68 12.68
CA ASP A 104 -0.30 -10.95 12.71
C ASP A 104 -1.12 -9.93 11.89
N VAL A 105 -0.75 -9.69 10.62
CA VAL A 105 -1.56 -8.82 9.76
C VAL A 105 -2.86 -9.48 9.36
N LEU A 106 -3.95 -8.71 9.37
CA LEU A 106 -5.27 -9.16 8.94
C LEU A 106 -5.30 -9.54 7.45
N ALA A 107 -4.68 -8.72 6.62
CA ALA A 107 -4.59 -8.92 5.19
C ALA A 107 -3.50 -8.06 4.56
N VAL A 108 -3.03 -8.48 3.38
CA VAL A 108 -2.18 -7.70 2.48
C VAL A 108 -2.91 -7.51 1.17
N GLY A 109 -3.12 -6.24 0.78
CA GLY A 109 -3.68 -5.86 -0.52
C GLY A 109 -2.58 -5.50 -1.51
N ILE A 110 -2.80 -5.83 -2.78
CA ILE A 110 -1.91 -5.44 -3.87
C ILE A 110 -2.75 -4.80 -4.96
N PHE A 111 -2.36 -3.60 -5.37
CA PHE A 111 -3.11 -2.80 -6.33
C PHE A 111 -2.23 -2.34 -7.48
N GLY A 112 -2.83 -2.29 -8.68
CA GLY A 112 -2.19 -1.74 -9.85
C GLY A 112 -1.83 -0.27 -9.69
N GLY A 113 -0.73 0.14 -10.32
CA GLY A 113 -0.20 1.48 -10.29
C GLY A 113 -0.72 2.38 -11.41
N TYR A 114 -0.29 3.63 -11.35
CA TYR A 114 -0.36 4.59 -12.45
C TYR A 114 1.05 5.02 -12.78
N PHE A 115 1.40 4.95 -14.05
CA PHE A 115 2.69 5.37 -14.57
C PHE A 115 2.51 6.37 -15.71
N ASP A 116 3.18 7.50 -15.58
CA ASP A 116 3.30 8.53 -16.60
C ASP A 116 4.70 9.10 -16.54
N ILE A 117 5.51 8.84 -17.57
CA ILE A 117 6.90 9.29 -17.62
C ILE A 117 7.05 10.81 -17.59
N SER A 118 6.01 11.54 -18.04
CA SER A 118 6.04 13.00 -18.11
C SER A 118 6.02 13.68 -16.74
N VAL A 119 5.53 13.00 -15.71
CA VAL A 119 5.45 13.54 -14.35
C VAL A 119 6.62 13.13 -13.45
N LEU A 120 7.50 12.25 -13.94
CA LEU A 120 8.66 11.79 -13.18
C LEU A 120 9.71 12.92 -13.05
N ASN A 121 10.45 12.91 -11.94
CA ASN A 121 11.64 13.72 -11.84
C ASN A 121 12.71 13.25 -12.85
N GLU A 122 13.76 14.05 -13.06
CA GLU A 122 14.77 13.78 -14.09
C GLU A 122 15.48 12.43 -13.88
N HIS A 123 15.82 12.11 -12.65
CA HIS A 123 16.50 10.86 -12.31
C HIS A 123 15.62 9.64 -12.60
N ASP A 124 14.39 9.63 -12.07
CA ASP A 124 13.45 8.51 -12.25
C ASP A 124 13.06 8.37 -13.72
N ARG A 125 12.93 9.49 -14.45
CA ARG A 125 12.65 9.48 -15.89
C ARG A 125 13.75 8.80 -16.66
N HIS A 126 15.02 9.18 -16.49
CA HIS A 126 16.14 8.53 -17.16
C HIS A 126 16.20 7.03 -16.84
N THR A 127 16.02 6.66 -15.58
CA THR A 127 15.98 5.25 -15.17
C THR A 127 14.91 4.47 -15.92
N MET A 128 13.72 5.06 -16.07
CA MET A 128 12.61 4.40 -16.78
C MET A 128 12.78 4.41 -18.29
N GLU A 129 13.35 5.46 -18.88
CA GLU A 129 13.72 5.50 -20.30
C GLU A 129 14.70 4.37 -20.64
N ASP A 130 15.77 4.21 -19.88
CA ASP A 130 16.74 3.13 -20.02
C ASP A 130 16.13 1.73 -19.86
N PHE A 131 15.17 1.61 -18.92
CA PHE A 131 14.45 0.36 -18.68
C PHE A 131 13.59 -0.03 -19.89
N PHE A 132 12.77 0.89 -20.41
CA PHE A 132 11.92 0.64 -21.57
C PHE A 132 12.72 0.39 -22.84
N GLU A 133 13.85 1.10 -23.02
CA GLU A 133 14.76 0.85 -24.13
C GLU A 133 15.32 -0.57 -24.10
N ARG A 134 15.75 -1.05 -22.94
CA ARG A 134 16.22 -2.44 -22.76
C ARG A 134 15.14 -3.48 -23.04
N LEU A 135 13.87 -3.16 -22.76
CA LEU A 135 12.75 -4.04 -23.06
C LEU A 135 12.30 -3.95 -24.53
N GLY A 136 12.82 -3.01 -25.32
CA GLY A 136 12.36 -2.75 -26.68
C GLY A 136 10.92 -2.26 -26.75
N LYS A 137 10.42 -1.65 -25.66
CA LYS A 137 9.05 -1.13 -25.55
C LYS A 137 9.04 0.40 -25.60
N ARG A 138 7.94 0.95 -26.13
CA ARG A 138 7.67 2.39 -25.99
C ARG A 138 7.02 2.63 -24.62
N TYR A 139 7.36 3.78 -24.01
CA TYR A 139 6.66 4.21 -22.81
C TYR A 139 5.34 4.86 -23.17
N GLU A 140 4.29 4.37 -22.57
CA GLU A 140 2.93 4.88 -22.67
C GLU A 140 2.47 5.25 -21.27
N VAL A 141 1.42 6.05 -21.16
CA VAL A 141 0.71 6.22 -19.90
C VAL A 141 0.03 4.89 -19.59
N LEU A 142 0.33 4.33 -18.44
CA LEU A 142 -0.26 3.08 -17.94
C LEU A 142 -1.11 3.40 -16.73
N ASP A 143 -2.37 2.99 -16.76
CA ASP A 143 -3.28 3.11 -15.62
C ASP A 143 -3.90 1.74 -15.34
N HIS A 144 -3.34 1.06 -14.35
CA HIS A 144 -3.81 -0.24 -13.87
C HIS A 144 -4.55 -0.14 -12.54
N ARG A 145 -4.85 1.10 -12.09
CA ARG A 145 -5.66 1.31 -10.89
C ARG A 145 -7.06 0.78 -11.10
N ASN A 146 -7.54 0.01 -10.15
CA ASN A 146 -8.89 -0.54 -10.16
C ASN A 146 -9.59 -0.26 -8.82
N LYS A 147 -10.55 0.67 -8.84
CA LYS A 147 -11.29 1.05 -7.63
C LYS A 147 -12.10 -0.11 -7.04
N ASP A 148 -12.61 -1.01 -7.89
CA ASP A 148 -13.40 -2.15 -7.41
C ASP A 148 -12.56 -3.15 -6.60
N ASP A 149 -11.27 -3.32 -6.96
CA ASP A 149 -10.34 -4.15 -6.18
C ASP A 149 -10.13 -3.54 -4.80
N VAL A 150 -9.95 -2.23 -4.72
CA VAL A 150 -9.79 -1.50 -3.45
C VAL A 150 -11.05 -1.61 -2.60
N VAL A 151 -12.23 -1.49 -3.22
CA VAL A 151 -13.52 -1.65 -2.52
C VAL A 151 -13.68 -3.08 -1.98
N ARG A 152 -13.30 -4.10 -2.77
CA ARG A 152 -13.30 -5.51 -2.30
C ARG A 152 -12.38 -5.70 -1.10
N PHE A 153 -11.18 -5.13 -1.15
CA PHE A 153 -10.25 -5.19 -0.03
C PHE A 153 -10.80 -4.50 1.22
N GLY A 154 -11.40 -3.33 1.09
CA GLY A 154 -12.06 -2.63 2.22
C GLY A 154 -13.17 -3.46 2.87
N LYS A 155 -13.96 -4.20 2.06
CA LYS A 155 -14.96 -5.16 2.59
C LYS A 155 -14.31 -6.31 3.35
N LEU A 156 -13.25 -6.91 2.79
CA LEU A 156 -12.48 -7.98 3.42
C LEU A 156 -11.93 -7.54 4.79
N LEU A 157 -11.39 -6.34 4.89
CA LEU A 157 -10.87 -5.81 6.15
C LEU A 157 -11.95 -5.70 7.23
N ARG A 158 -13.16 -5.25 6.86
CA ARG A 158 -14.29 -5.19 7.79
C ARG A 158 -14.71 -6.56 8.30
N GLU A 159 -14.75 -7.55 7.40
CA GLU A 159 -15.11 -8.93 7.75
C GLU A 159 -14.09 -9.52 8.73
N LYS A 160 -12.79 -9.43 8.39
CA LYS A 160 -11.69 -9.93 9.23
C LYS A 160 -11.62 -9.23 10.60
N LEU A 161 -11.85 -7.92 10.64
CA LEU A 161 -11.90 -7.19 11.92
C LEU A 161 -13.08 -7.64 12.78
N SER A 162 -14.23 -7.94 12.17
CA SER A 162 -15.39 -8.47 12.87
C SER A 162 -15.14 -9.87 13.43
N GLU A 163 -14.41 -10.70 12.71
CA GLU A 163 -13.99 -12.05 13.14
C GLU A 163 -13.00 -11.97 14.30
N ALA A 164 -11.98 -11.11 14.20
CA ALA A 164 -10.99 -10.91 15.26
C ALA A 164 -11.65 -10.48 16.58
N ARG A 165 -12.62 -9.57 16.53
CA ARG A 165 -13.37 -9.15 17.72
C ARG A 165 -14.22 -10.25 18.37
N ARG A 166 -14.76 -11.20 17.58
CA ARG A 166 -15.52 -12.34 18.10
C ARG A 166 -14.63 -13.38 18.78
N SER A 167 -13.41 -13.54 18.29
CA SER A 167 -12.44 -14.52 18.83
C SER A 167 -11.81 -14.06 20.15
N THR A 168 -11.98 -12.80 20.53
CA THR A 168 -11.44 -12.20 21.77
C THR A 168 -12.44 -12.23 22.93
N ILE A 169 -13.70 -12.67 22.68
CA ILE A 169 -14.76 -12.85 23.66
C ILE A 169 -14.85 -14.32 24.07
#